data_ff70f6e19247aac5d17f2117e0c53467
#
_entry.id   ff70f6e19247aac5d17f2117e0c53467
#
_cell.length_a   1.000
_cell.length_b   1.000
_cell.length_c   1.000
_cell.angle_alpha   90.00
_cell.angle_beta   90.00
_cell.angle_gamma   90.00
#
_symmetry.space_group_name_H-M   'P 1'
#
loop_
_entity.id
_entity.type
_entity.pdbx_description
1 polymer ?
#
loop_
_entity_poly.entity_id
_entity_poly.type
_entity_poly.pdbx_seq_one_letter_code
_entity_poly.pdbx_strand_id
1 'polypeptide(L)'
;MKRLWFILFVINSVWGQTSKPLSVDSLAWLTGSWQGPINGNILEETWLTPRSGTIVALVRSTNESGTDFVEIIHIKESNGTLELRLQLFDNSLSPASPKAHRFELTNMGDSYVAFKGITEGAHQTLSYERPEKDVFYIRFQPQEGDAVEIRLSPK
;
A
#
# COMPACT_ATOMS: atom_id res chain seq x y z
N MET A 1 55.57 -35.24 32.89
CA MET A 1 54.10 -35.00 32.87
C MET A 1 53.79 -33.96 31.81
N LYS A 2 53.31 -34.34 30.62
CA LYS A 2 52.97 -33.44 29.50
C LYS A 2 51.47 -33.13 29.60
N ARG A 3 51.12 -31.87 29.88
CA ARG A 3 49.71 -31.40 29.90
C ARG A 3 49.28 -31.10 28.45
N LEU A 4 48.37 -31.88 27.91
CA LEU A 4 47.70 -31.61 26.63
C LEU A 4 46.58 -30.55 26.87
N TRP A 5 46.69 -29.41 26.20
CA TRP A 5 45.65 -28.40 26.17
C TRP A 5 44.74 -28.70 24.97
N PHE A 6 43.46 -29.04 25.23
CA PHE A 6 42.42 -29.13 24.19
C PHE A 6 41.86 -27.71 23.99
N ILE A 7 42.10 -27.14 22.81
CA ILE A 7 41.45 -25.92 22.38
C ILE A 7 40.11 -26.31 21.73
N LEU A 8 39.02 -25.97 22.40
CA LEU A 8 37.67 -26.15 21.88
C LEU A 8 37.37 -25.01 20.88
N PHE A 9 37.33 -25.31 19.60
CA PHE A 9 36.84 -24.36 18.58
C PHE A 9 35.33 -24.34 18.62
N VAL A 10 34.74 -23.27 19.14
CA VAL A 10 33.28 -23.01 19.04
C VAL A 10 33.03 -22.38 17.67
N ILE A 11 32.49 -23.17 16.76
CA ILE A 11 32.03 -22.68 15.45
C ILE A 11 30.67 -22.02 15.69
N ASN A 12 30.65 -20.69 15.75
CA ASN A 12 29.41 -19.92 15.70
C ASN A 12 28.88 -19.95 14.25
N SER A 13 27.88 -20.82 14.01
CA SER A 13 27.11 -20.81 12.76
C SER A 13 26.21 -19.59 12.79
N VAL A 14 26.60 -18.51 12.13
CA VAL A 14 25.74 -17.36 11.84
C VAL A 14 24.72 -17.83 10.79
N TRP A 15 23.54 -18.19 11.23
CA TRP A 15 22.42 -18.42 10.35
C TRP A 15 22.02 -17.06 9.76
N GLY A 16 22.45 -16.79 8.55
CA GLY A 16 21.99 -15.65 7.78
C GLY A 16 20.51 -15.79 7.54
N GLN A 17 19.69 -15.00 8.22
CA GLN A 17 18.30 -14.81 7.84
C GLN A 17 18.29 -14.13 6.47
N THR A 18 18.08 -14.89 5.41
CA THR A 18 17.74 -14.36 4.10
C THR A 18 16.35 -13.74 4.22
N SER A 19 16.28 -12.42 4.41
CA SER A 19 15.01 -11.69 4.31
C SER A 19 14.41 -12.00 2.95
N LYS A 20 13.18 -12.55 2.93
CA LYS A 20 12.43 -12.77 1.70
C LYS A 20 12.36 -11.45 0.94
N PRO A 21 12.72 -11.40 -0.35
CA PRO A 21 12.62 -10.17 -1.13
C PRO A 21 11.18 -9.66 -1.10
N LEU A 22 11.02 -8.35 -1.01
CA LEU A 22 9.72 -7.69 -1.03
C LEU A 22 9.06 -7.93 -2.38
N SER A 23 7.86 -8.49 -2.36
CA SER A 23 7.08 -8.80 -3.55
C SER A 23 5.65 -8.27 -3.42
N VAL A 24 5.08 -7.81 -4.53
CA VAL A 24 3.66 -7.43 -4.61
C VAL A 24 2.72 -8.61 -4.32
N ASP A 25 3.17 -9.86 -4.47
CA ASP A 25 2.38 -11.04 -4.11
C ASP A 25 2.02 -11.04 -2.60
N SER A 26 2.85 -10.43 -1.76
CA SER A 26 2.57 -10.22 -0.34
C SER A 26 1.41 -9.24 -0.10
N LEU A 27 0.96 -8.51 -1.13
CA LEU A 27 -0.18 -7.60 -1.11
C LEU A 27 -1.47 -8.25 -1.66
N ALA A 28 -1.49 -9.56 -1.93
CA ALA A 28 -2.66 -10.26 -2.45
C ALA A 28 -3.91 -10.12 -1.56
N TRP A 29 -3.74 -9.80 -0.27
CA TRP A 29 -4.81 -9.52 0.67
C TRP A 29 -5.61 -8.24 0.35
N LEU A 30 -5.06 -7.31 -0.46
CA LEU A 30 -5.79 -6.13 -0.96
C LEU A 30 -6.89 -6.53 -1.95
N THR A 31 -6.70 -7.63 -2.72
CA THR A 31 -7.59 -8.06 -3.80
C THR A 31 -9.04 -8.13 -3.37
N GLY A 32 -9.93 -7.55 -4.19
CA GLY A 32 -11.36 -7.53 -3.96
C GLY A 32 -11.98 -6.18 -4.26
N SER A 33 -13.30 -6.09 -4.05
CA SER A 33 -14.06 -4.85 -4.20
C SER A 33 -14.61 -4.43 -2.85
N TRP A 34 -14.34 -3.18 -2.50
CA TRP A 34 -14.61 -2.57 -1.21
C TRP A 34 -15.43 -1.30 -1.39
N GLN A 35 -16.29 -0.97 -0.42
CA GLN A 35 -17.07 0.26 -0.44
C GLN A 35 -17.32 0.81 0.95
N GLY A 36 -17.51 2.13 1.05
CA GLY A 36 -17.87 2.80 2.29
C GLY A 36 -18.11 4.29 2.12
N PRO A 37 -18.60 4.97 3.16
CA PRO A 37 -18.86 6.40 3.12
C PRO A 37 -17.57 7.21 3.24
N ILE A 38 -17.52 8.33 2.52
CA ILE A 38 -16.51 9.37 2.64
C ILE A 38 -17.14 10.75 2.43
N ASN A 39 -17.16 11.61 3.44
CA ASN A 39 -17.62 13.00 3.33
C ASN A 39 -18.96 13.20 2.61
N GLY A 40 -19.93 12.32 2.87
CA GLY A 40 -21.26 12.35 2.20
C GLY A 40 -21.33 11.65 0.85
N ASN A 41 -20.20 11.19 0.32
CA ASN A 41 -20.12 10.36 -0.88
C ASN A 41 -19.99 8.87 -0.52
N ILE A 42 -20.08 8.00 -1.52
CA ILE A 42 -19.70 6.60 -1.46
C ILE A 42 -18.39 6.41 -2.21
N LEU A 43 -17.39 5.88 -1.53
CA LEU A 43 -16.13 5.43 -2.12
C LEU A 43 -16.24 3.95 -2.45
N GLU A 44 -15.85 3.58 -3.66
CA GLU A 44 -15.66 2.21 -4.11
C GLU A 44 -14.21 2.04 -4.54
N GLU A 45 -13.57 0.95 -4.12
CA GLU A 45 -12.19 0.62 -4.47
C GLU A 45 -12.09 -0.85 -4.85
N THR A 46 -11.59 -1.14 -6.04
CA THR A 46 -11.43 -2.50 -6.56
C THR A 46 -9.98 -2.78 -6.90
N TRP A 47 -9.39 -3.75 -6.20
CA TRP A 47 -8.04 -4.24 -6.39
C TRP A 47 -8.02 -5.50 -7.25
N LEU A 48 -7.23 -5.49 -8.31
CA LEU A 48 -6.93 -6.67 -9.11
C LEU A 48 -5.99 -7.61 -8.35
N THR A 49 -5.97 -8.89 -8.70
CA THR A 49 -4.99 -9.83 -8.17
C THR A 49 -3.57 -9.45 -8.64
N PRO A 50 -2.55 -9.55 -7.78
CA PRO A 50 -1.16 -9.31 -8.17
C PRO A 50 -0.76 -10.14 -9.39
N ARG A 51 -0.03 -9.52 -10.31
CA ARG A 51 0.46 -10.18 -11.52
C ARG A 51 1.73 -9.52 -12.04
N SER A 52 2.74 -10.32 -12.36
CA SER A 52 3.98 -9.86 -13.03
C SER A 52 4.66 -8.68 -12.31
N GLY A 53 4.78 -8.78 -10.97
CA GLY A 53 5.43 -7.75 -10.15
C GLY A 53 4.61 -6.46 -9.97
N THR A 54 3.29 -6.50 -10.24
CA THR A 54 2.40 -5.34 -10.09
C THR A 54 1.06 -5.70 -9.47
N ILE A 55 0.43 -4.73 -8.79
CA ILE A 55 -0.98 -4.75 -8.37
C ILE A 55 -1.61 -3.39 -8.64
N VAL A 56 -2.87 -3.37 -9.09
CA VAL A 56 -3.58 -2.15 -9.53
C VAL A 56 -4.93 -2.08 -8.87
N ALA A 57 -5.35 -0.86 -8.49
CA ALA A 57 -6.72 -0.56 -8.09
C ALA A 57 -7.35 0.52 -8.94
N LEU A 58 -8.66 0.42 -9.10
CA LEU A 58 -9.54 1.48 -9.54
C LEU A 58 -10.38 1.95 -8.38
N VAL A 59 -10.37 3.26 -8.13
CA VAL A 59 -11.19 3.93 -7.11
C VAL A 59 -12.19 4.83 -7.79
N ARG A 60 -13.41 4.90 -7.24
CA ARG A 60 -14.47 5.81 -7.67
C ARG A 60 -15.17 6.41 -6.46
N SER A 61 -15.35 7.73 -6.45
CA SER A 61 -16.22 8.43 -5.50
C SER A 61 -17.48 8.89 -6.22
N THR A 62 -18.66 8.61 -5.64
CA THR A 62 -19.96 8.99 -6.20
C THR A 62 -20.85 9.64 -5.15
N ASN A 63 -21.72 10.54 -5.61
CA ASN A 63 -22.82 11.14 -4.83
C ASN A 63 -24.11 11.17 -5.67
N GLU A 64 -25.14 11.86 -5.18
CA GLU A 64 -26.42 12.00 -5.89
C GLU A 64 -26.30 12.67 -7.27
N SER A 65 -25.27 13.50 -7.48
CA SER A 65 -25.01 14.19 -8.74
C SER A 65 -24.20 13.34 -9.74
N GLY A 66 -23.71 12.16 -9.34
CA GLY A 66 -22.93 11.26 -10.16
C GLY A 66 -21.52 11.02 -9.66
N THR A 67 -20.56 10.82 -10.56
CA THR A 67 -19.16 10.62 -10.23
C THR A 67 -18.52 11.95 -9.80
N ASP A 68 -17.90 11.94 -8.63
CA ASP A 68 -17.10 13.04 -8.10
C ASP A 68 -15.65 12.96 -8.61
N PHE A 69 -15.00 11.82 -8.39
CA PHE A 69 -13.67 11.55 -8.93
C PHE A 69 -13.46 10.06 -9.26
N VAL A 70 -12.42 9.80 -10.05
CA VAL A 70 -11.86 8.48 -10.30
C VAL A 70 -10.37 8.51 -9.97
N GLU A 71 -9.83 7.42 -9.42
CA GLU A 71 -8.41 7.32 -9.10
C GLU A 71 -7.88 5.96 -9.56
N ILE A 72 -6.65 5.96 -10.07
CA ILE A 72 -5.90 4.74 -10.40
C ILE A 72 -4.71 4.66 -9.46
N ILE A 73 -4.58 3.50 -8.80
CA ILE A 73 -3.45 3.18 -7.92
C ILE A 73 -2.67 2.03 -8.56
N HIS A 74 -1.36 2.19 -8.64
CA HIS A 74 -0.45 1.19 -9.18
C HIS A 74 0.72 0.98 -8.23
N ILE A 75 0.82 -0.23 -7.66
CA ILE A 75 1.97 -0.64 -6.85
C ILE A 75 2.80 -1.61 -7.69
N LYS A 76 4.11 -1.39 -7.74
CA LYS A 76 5.05 -2.24 -8.46
C LYS A 76 6.32 -2.50 -7.67
N GLU A 77 6.96 -3.61 -7.97
CA GLU A 77 8.32 -3.88 -7.53
C GLU A 77 9.30 -2.94 -8.23
N SER A 78 10.18 -2.32 -7.47
CA SER A 78 11.18 -1.36 -7.98
C SER A 78 12.42 -1.36 -7.07
N ASN A 79 13.59 -1.68 -7.62
CA ASN A 79 14.87 -1.64 -6.91
C ASN A 79 14.88 -2.39 -5.55
N GLY A 80 14.25 -3.56 -5.49
CA GLY A 80 14.20 -4.38 -4.27
C GLY A 80 13.18 -3.92 -3.21
N THR A 81 12.36 -2.93 -3.53
CA THR A 81 11.27 -2.39 -2.71
C THR A 81 9.98 -2.27 -3.51
N LEU A 82 8.93 -1.67 -2.94
CA LEU A 82 7.67 -1.36 -3.62
C LEU A 82 7.53 0.16 -3.81
N GLU A 83 7.12 0.56 -5.00
CA GLU A 83 6.73 1.94 -5.33
C GLU A 83 5.23 1.98 -5.61
N LEU A 84 4.50 2.91 -4.97
CA LEU A 84 3.11 3.20 -5.28
C LEU A 84 3.03 4.47 -6.13
N ARG A 85 2.20 4.44 -7.17
CA ARG A 85 1.78 5.60 -7.95
C ARG A 85 0.28 5.75 -7.89
N LEU A 86 -0.17 6.98 -7.76
CA LEU A 86 -1.57 7.36 -7.63
C LEU A 86 -1.86 8.50 -8.59
N GLN A 87 -2.88 8.33 -9.44
CA GLN A 87 -3.37 9.37 -10.33
C GLN A 87 -4.86 9.59 -10.11
N LEU A 88 -5.19 10.79 -9.67
CA LEU A 88 -6.56 11.25 -9.51
C LEU A 88 -7.06 11.92 -10.80
N PHE A 89 -8.33 11.70 -11.14
CA PHE A 89 -9.05 12.30 -12.27
C PHE A 89 -10.35 12.91 -11.77
N ASP A 90 -10.76 14.02 -12.34
CA ASP A 90 -12.08 14.59 -12.13
C ASP A 90 -13.19 13.78 -12.86
N ASN A 91 -14.43 14.23 -12.75
CA ASN A 91 -15.58 13.56 -13.36
C ASN A 91 -15.58 13.59 -14.91
N SER A 92 -14.75 14.39 -15.53
CA SER A 92 -14.52 14.42 -16.99
C SER A 92 -13.30 13.61 -17.43
N LEU A 93 -12.69 12.87 -16.50
CA LEU A 93 -11.46 12.10 -16.67
C LEU A 93 -10.24 12.98 -17.03
N SER A 94 -10.26 14.25 -16.61
CA SER A 94 -9.09 15.11 -16.67
C SER A 94 -8.21 14.84 -15.44
N PRO A 95 -6.88 14.64 -15.60
CA PRO A 95 -6.01 14.37 -14.48
C PRO A 95 -5.89 15.61 -13.57
N ALA A 96 -6.02 15.41 -12.25
CA ALA A 96 -5.89 16.48 -11.26
C ALA A 96 -4.46 17.02 -11.13
N SER A 97 -3.47 16.23 -11.54
CA SER A 97 -2.05 16.61 -11.60
C SER A 97 -1.42 16.15 -12.90
N PRO A 98 -0.39 16.86 -13.44
CA PRO A 98 0.25 16.50 -14.71
C PRO A 98 0.92 15.14 -14.73
N LYS A 99 1.28 14.62 -13.54
CA LYS A 99 1.94 13.33 -13.34
C LYS A 99 1.35 12.64 -12.10
N ALA A 100 1.34 11.32 -12.12
CA ALA A 100 0.97 10.53 -10.95
C ALA A 100 1.85 10.87 -9.74
N HIS A 101 1.25 10.99 -8.57
CA HIS A 101 1.97 11.09 -7.32
C HIS A 101 2.71 9.78 -7.03
N ARG A 102 3.92 9.88 -6.49
CA ARG A 102 4.77 8.75 -6.14
C ARG A 102 4.94 8.63 -4.64
N PHE A 103 4.99 7.39 -4.18
CA PHE A 103 5.16 7.06 -2.78
C PHE A 103 6.17 5.91 -2.65
N GLU A 104 6.96 5.97 -1.60
CA GLU A 104 7.92 4.92 -1.21
C GLU A 104 7.36 4.08 -0.07
N LEU A 105 7.60 2.77 -0.11
CA LEU A 105 7.25 1.86 0.97
C LEU A 105 7.99 2.25 2.25
N THR A 106 7.26 2.34 3.36
CA THR A 106 7.82 2.59 4.70
C THR A 106 7.64 1.42 5.65
N ASN A 107 6.54 0.68 5.51
CA ASN A 107 6.26 -0.49 6.35
C ASN A 107 5.33 -1.47 5.65
N MET A 108 5.47 -2.76 5.93
CA MET A 108 4.61 -3.82 5.43
C MET A 108 4.51 -4.97 6.43
N GLY A 109 3.30 -5.48 6.62
CA GLY A 109 2.97 -6.65 7.42
C GLY A 109 2.05 -7.61 6.66
N ASP A 110 1.51 -8.62 7.33
CA ASP A 110 0.67 -9.66 6.72
C ASP A 110 -0.63 -9.11 6.11
N SER A 111 -1.21 -8.05 6.71
CA SER A 111 -2.43 -7.38 6.23
C SER A 111 -2.35 -5.85 6.40
N TYR A 112 -1.16 -5.32 6.29
CA TYR A 112 -0.88 -3.89 6.42
C TYR A 112 0.24 -3.48 5.46
N VAL A 113 0.07 -2.30 4.84
CA VAL A 113 1.13 -1.66 4.05
C VAL A 113 1.03 -0.14 4.19
N ALA A 114 2.18 0.52 4.32
CA ALA A 114 2.27 1.97 4.44
C ALA A 114 3.34 2.55 3.53
N PHE A 115 3.04 3.73 3.02
CA PHE A 115 3.86 4.48 2.09
C PHE A 115 4.01 5.93 2.54
N LYS A 116 5.10 6.56 2.12
CA LYS A 116 5.38 7.99 2.28
C LYS A 116 5.40 8.66 0.90
N GLY A 117 4.69 9.78 0.77
CA GLY A 117 4.71 10.60 -0.45
C GLY A 117 6.08 11.23 -0.69
N ILE A 118 6.55 11.17 -1.94
CA ILE A 118 7.86 11.70 -2.36
C ILE A 118 7.76 12.74 -3.49
N THR A 119 6.57 12.99 -4.03
CA THR A 119 6.33 14.04 -5.02
C THR A 119 5.54 15.19 -4.41
N GLU A 120 5.76 16.38 -4.92
CA GLU A 120 4.99 17.56 -4.51
C GLU A 120 3.48 17.32 -4.70
N GLY A 121 2.67 17.74 -3.73
CA GLY A 121 1.21 17.56 -3.72
C GLY A 121 0.71 16.16 -3.35
N ALA A 122 1.59 15.16 -3.23
CA ALA A 122 1.20 13.85 -2.71
C ALA A 122 0.78 13.95 -1.24
N HIS A 123 -0.10 13.07 -0.77
CA HIS A 123 -0.30 12.88 0.68
C HIS A 123 1.05 12.60 1.36
N GLN A 124 1.21 13.08 2.60
CA GLN A 124 2.44 12.82 3.37
C GLN A 124 2.62 11.32 3.63
N THR A 125 1.52 10.64 3.97
CA THR A 125 1.46 9.18 4.18
C THR A 125 0.19 8.62 3.57
N LEU A 126 0.24 7.33 3.16
CA LEU A 126 -0.90 6.54 2.72
C LEU A 126 -0.70 5.12 3.21
N SER A 127 -1.73 4.53 3.81
CA SER A 127 -1.67 3.13 4.27
C SER A 127 -2.98 2.41 4.04
N TYR A 128 -2.85 1.10 3.89
CA TYR A 128 -3.95 0.14 3.77
C TYR A 128 -3.82 -0.90 4.87
N GLU A 129 -4.94 -1.32 5.43
CA GLU A 129 -5.00 -2.36 6.45
C GLU A 129 -6.28 -3.17 6.30
N ARG A 130 -6.16 -4.50 6.43
CA ARG A 130 -7.29 -5.43 6.48
C ARG A 130 -7.21 -6.28 7.74
N PRO A 131 -7.62 -5.73 8.90
CA PRO A 131 -7.49 -6.43 10.19
C PRO A 131 -8.43 -7.64 10.29
N GLU A 132 -9.54 -7.62 9.56
CA GLU A 132 -10.56 -8.66 9.52
C GLU A 132 -11.04 -8.89 8.08
N LYS A 133 -11.67 -10.04 7.82
CA LYS A 133 -12.15 -10.43 6.49
C LYS A 133 -13.01 -9.37 5.82
N ASP A 134 -13.88 -8.72 6.58
CA ASP A 134 -14.92 -7.80 6.08
C ASP A 134 -14.65 -6.33 6.47
N VAL A 135 -13.40 -6.03 6.89
CA VAL A 135 -12.98 -4.68 7.29
C VAL A 135 -11.73 -4.29 6.55
N PHE A 136 -11.79 -3.15 5.86
CA PHE A 136 -10.68 -2.58 5.12
C PHE A 136 -10.54 -1.10 5.48
N TYR A 137 -9.34 -0.68 5.87
CA TYR A 137 -9.04 0.70 6.18
C TYR A 137 -8.09 1.30 5.16
N ILE A 138 -8.41 2.53 4.75
CA ILE A 138 -7.51 3.43 4.04
C ILE A 138 -7.22 4.57 5.00
N ARG A 139 -5.95 4.88 5.25
CA ARG A 139 -5.54 6.04 6.06
C ARG A 139 -4.55 6.87 5.29
N PHE A 140 -4.73 8.17 5.31
CA PHE A 140 -3.77 9.08 4.71
C PHE A 140 -3.68 10.39 5.50
N GLN A 141 -2.49 11.00 5.45
CA GLN A 141 -2.23 12.34 5.94
C GLN A 141 -2.08 13.27 4.74
N PRO A 142 -3.01 14.22 4.52
CA PRO A 142 -2.85 15.23 3.49
C PRO A 142 -1.66 16.15 3.80
N GLN A 143 -1.26 16.99 2.83
CA GLN A 143 -0.23 18.02 3.07
C GLN A 143 -0.67 19.05 4.11
N GLU A 144 -1.97 19.35 4.14
CA GLU A 144 -2.61 20.27 5.09
C GLU A 144 -3.86 19.61 5.65
N GLY A 145 -4.19 19.92 6.91
CA GLY A 145 -5.36 19.38 7.61
C GLY A 145 -5.08 18.11 8.39
N ASP A 146 -6.15 17.51 8.89
CA ASP A 146 -6.11 16.35 9.77
C ASP A 146 -5.93 15.05 8.99
N ALA A 147 -5.42 14.02 9.68
CA ALA A 147 -5.37 12.65 9.16
C ALA A 147 -6.78 12.14 8.85
N VAL A 148 -6.92 11.43 7.75
CA VAL A 148 -8.18 10.85 7.29
C VAL A 148 -8.12 9.33 7.44
N GLU A 149 -9.20 8.76 7.98
CA GLU A 149 -9.43 7.32 8.01
C GLU A 149 -10.75 7.00 7.29
N ILE A 150 -10.71 6.07 6.36
CA ILE A 150 -11.87 5.58 5.64
C ILE A 150 -12.02 4.09 5.96
N ARG A 151 -13.19 3.70 6.44
CA ARG A 151 -13.54 2.29 6.68
C ARG A 151 -14.43 1.79 5.56
N LEU A 152 -13.97 0.74 4.88
CA LEU A 152 -14.70 0.06 3.82
C LEU A 152 -15.12 -1.35 4.25
N SER A 153 -16.15 -1.87 3.61
CA SER A 153 -16.63 -3.25 3.70
C SER A 153 -16.67 -3.89 2.31
N PRO A 154 -16.73 -5.22 2.19
CA PRO A 154 -16.90 -5.88 0.90
C PRO A 154 -18.12 -5.37 0.16
N LYS A 155 -17.99 -5.20 -1.16
CA LYS A 155 -19.07 -4.81 -2.07
C LYS A 155 -19.86 -6.03 -2.54
#